data_818135782f5217a72c9afb30cd878bcf
#
_entry.id   818135782f5217a72c9afb30cd878bcf
#
_cell.length_a   1.000
_cell.length_b   1.000
_cell.length_c   1.000
_cell.angle_alpha   90.00
_cell.angle_beta   90.00
_cell.angle_gamma   90.00
#
_symmetry.space_group_name_H-M   'P 1'
#
loop_
_entity.id
_entity.type
_entity.pdbx_description
1 polymer ?
#
loop_
_entity_poly.entity_id
_entity_poly.type
_entity_poly.pdbx_seq_one_letter_code
_entity_poly.pdbx_strand_id
1 'polypeptide(L)'
;PLYRKFHDHFKLKYVAPILSDKLISLSTQLPDNLKYDQDKKLGKVLLQKILQKYEMDTFVTKKKQGFSVNTQNLWKKYGQNLCTYFLDESRVIRDGWINSEWVSKYIDNKDLEARYVNKFLGLLAFEIWYRIFITKEMRPDEKLKI
;
A
#
# COMPACT_ATOMS: atom_id res chain seq x y z
N PRO A 1 -12.70 -4.01 13.66
CA PRO A 1 -11.75 -4.08 12.54
C PRO A 1 -12.45 -4.47 11.24
N LEU A 2 -11.91 -4.03 10.11
CA LEU A 2 -12.49 -4.20 8.78
C LEU A 2 -12.80 -5.68 8.45
N TYR A 3 -11.87 -6.58 8.77
CA TYR A 3 -12.02 -8.03 8.53
C TYR A 3 -13.27 -8.62 9.18
N ARG A 4 -13.59 -8.25 10.43
CA ARG A 4 -14.76 -8.78 11.11
C ARG A 4 -16.06 -8.39 10.41
N LYS A 5 -16.18 -7.11 10.00
CA LYS A 5 -17.36 -6.63 9.25
C LYS A 5 -17.54 -7.38 7.92
N PHE A 6 -16.43 -7.66 7.23
CA PHE A 6 -16.44 -8.40 5.98
C PHE A 6 -16.92 -9.85 6.19
N HIS A 7 -16.38 -10.54 7.19
CA HIS A 7 -16.78 -11.91 7.51
C HIS A 7 -18.24 -12.02 7.96
N ASP A 8 -18.68 -11.09 8.80
CA ASP A 8 -20.07 -11.04 9.26
C ASP A 8 -21.04 -10.81 8.08
N HIS A 9 -20.70 -9.93 7.16
CA HIS A 9 -21.52 -9.64 5.98
C HIS A 9 -21.66 -10.85 5.05
N PHE A 10 -20.57 -11.56 4.79
CA PHE A 10 -20.57 -12.73 3.90
C PHE A 10 -20.83 -14.07 4.61
N LYS A 11 -21.12 -14.05 5.91
CA LYS A 11 -21.33 -15.24 6.75
C LYS A 11 -20.17 -16.25 6.66
N LEU A 12 -18.95 -15.76 6.53
CA LEU A 12 -17.74 -16.57 6.45
C LEU A 12 -17.17 -16.82 7.86
N LYS A 13 -16.71 -18.06 8.11
CA LYS A 13 -15.99 -18.37 9.35
C LYS A 13 -14.55 -17.87 9.23
N TYR A 14 -14.15 -16.97 10.13
CA TYR A 14 -12.77 -16.52 10.23
C TYR A 14 -11.97 -17.47 11.12
N VAL A 15 -10.86 -17.96 10.59
CA VAL A 15 -9.88 -18.74 11.33
C VAL A 15 -8.49 -18.16 11.13
N ALA A 16 -7.82 -17.79 12.19
CA ALA A 16 -6.45 -17.28 12.16
C ALA A 16 -5.52 -18.21 12.93
N PRO A 17 -5.03 -19.32 12.31
CA PRO A 17 -4.27 -20.36 13.03
C PRO A 17 -2.99 -19.81 13.66
N ILE A 18 -2.38 -18.78 13.08
CA ILE A 18 -1.16 -18.14 13.59
C ILE A 18 -1.44 -17.19 14.76
N LEU A 19 -2.69 -16.82 15.00
CA LEU A 19 -3.12 -15.95 16.09
C LEU A 19 -3.86 -16.70 17.20
N SER A 20 -3.57 -17.98 17.38
CA SER A 20 -4.10 -18.75 18.52
C SER A 20 -3.44 -18.30 19.84
N ASP A 21 -4.18 -18.34 20.94
CA ASP A 21 -3.67 -17.93 22.27
C ASP A 21 -2.40 -18.66 22.66
N LYS A 22 -2.28 -19.94 22.29
CA LYS A 22 -1.08 -20.76 22.53
C LYS A 22 0.13 -20.20 21.78
N LEU A 23 -0.02 -19.83 20.50
CA LEU A 23 1.08 -19.26 19.71
C LEU A 23 1.41 -17.84 20.13
N ILE A 24 0.44 -17.05 20.53
CA ILE A 24 0.67 -15.72 21.08
C ILE A 24 1.48 -15.84 22.38
N SER A 25 1.02 -16.69 23.31
CA SER A 25 1.73 -16.91 24.58
C SER A 25 3.16 -17.42 24.36
N LEU A 26 3.35 -18.39 23.47
CA LEU A 26 4.68 -18.89 23.11
C LEU A 26 5.55 -17.76 22.52
N SER A 27 5.03 -17.00 21.57
CA SER A 27 5.81 -15.96 20.88
C SER A 27 6.23 -14.82 21.81
N THR A 28 5.43 -14.48 22.82
CA THR A 28 5.79 -13.46 23.82
C THR A 28 6.91 -13.93 24.75
N GLN A 29 6.99 -15.22 25.04
CA GLN A 29 7.98 -15.82 25.93
C GLN A 29 9.30 -16.20 25.22
N LEU A 30 9.33 -16.18 23.89
CA LEU A 30 10.55 -16.48 23.14
C LEU A 30 11.68 -15.50 23.46
N PRO A 31 12.92 -15.98 23.64
CA PRO A 31 14.10 -15.13 23.70
C PRO A 31 14.25 -14.27 22.43
N ASP A 32 14.83 -13.07 22.61
CA ASP A 32 14.90 -12.10 21.51
C ASP A 32 15.77 -12.57 20.34
N ASN A 33 16.82 -13.34 20.60
CA ASN A 33 17.67 -13.96 19.57
C ASN A 33 16.94 -14.98 18.68
N LEU A 34 15.80 -15.50 19.11
CA LEU A 34 14.91 -16.34 18.28
C LEU A 34 13.87 -15.52 17.51
N LYS A 35 13.66 -14.27 17.89
CA LYS A 35 12.78 -13.32 17.20
C LYS A 35 13.53 -12.54 16.13
N TYR A 36 14.71 -12.02 16.49
CA TYR A 36 15.50 -11.13 15.66
C TYR A 36 17.00 -11.38 15.82
N ASP A 37 17.72 -11.49 14.69
CA ASP A 37 19.17 -11.55 14.62
C ASP A 37 19.70 -10.13 14.38
N GLN A 38 20.38 -9.56 15.38
CA GLN A 38 20.87 -8.17 15.31
C GLN A 38 22.02 -8.02 14.32
N ASP A 39 22.89 -9.01 14.21
CA ASP A 39 24.06 -8.96 13.34
C ASP A 39 23.66 -9.00 11.87
N LYS A 40 22.73 -9.89 11.55
CA LYS A 40 22.19 -10.05 10.19
C LYS A 40 21.03 -9.11 9.86
N LYS A 41 20.53 -8.34 10.84
CA LYS A 41 19.31 -7.53 10.75
C LYS A 41 18.11 -8.30 10.21
N LEU A 42 17.95 -9.54 10.70
CA LEU A 42 17.01 -10.51 10.17
C LEU A 42 15.93 -10.86 11.21
N GLY A 43 14.68 -10.60 10.86
CA GLY A 43 13.53 -10.96 11.71
C GLY A 43 13.04 -12.38 11.50
N LYS A 44 12.17 -12.86 12.40
CA LYS A 44 11.52 -14.18 12.31
C LYS A 44 12.49 -15.36 12.32
N VAL A 45 13.57 -15.25 13.08
CA VAL A 45 14.67 -16.24 13.13
C VAL A 45 14.17 -17.66 13.37
N LEU A 46 13.28 -17.86 14.36
CA LEU A 46 12.73 -19.18 14.65
C LEU A 46 11.96 -19.77 13.46
N LEU A 47 11.14 -18.96 12.79
CA LEU A 47 10.38 -19.44 11.61
C LEU A 47 11.31 -19.82 10.47
N GLN A 48 12.40 -19.09 10.27
CA GLN A 48 13.40 -19.43 9.25
C GLN A 48 14.10 -20.73 9.57
N LYS A 49 14.50 -20.97 10.83
CA LYS A 49 15.06 -22.24 11.28
C LYS A 49 14.09 -23.43 11.08
N ILE A 50 12.80 -23.20 11.31
CA ILE A 50 11.77 -24.20 11.05
C ILE A 50 11.69 -24.51 9.55
N LEU A 51 11.63 -23.50 8.70
CA LEU A 51 11.59 -23.69 7.24
C LEU A 51 12.84 -24.46 6.74
N GLN A 52 14.02 -24.11 7.23
CA GLN A 52 15.26 -24.83 6.93
C GLN A 52 15.20 -26.30 7.33
N LYS A 53 14.66 -26.60 8.52
CA LYS A 53 14.47 -27.99 8.97
C LYS A 53 13.59 -28.83 8.03
N TYR A 54 12.65 -28.16 7.32
CA TYR A 54 11.77 -28.81 6.34
C TYR A 54 12.27 -28.64 4.88
N GLU A 55 13.57 -28.36 4.69
CA GLU A 55 14.20 -28.20 3.36
C GLU A 55 13.54 -27.14 2.47
N MET A 56 13.00 -26.10 3.11
CA MET A 56 12.30 -24.98 2.44
C MET A 56 13.19 -23.72 2.34
N ASP A 57 14.49 -23.90 2.11
CA ASP A 57 15.49 -22.81 2.10
C ASP A 57 15.19 -21.74 1.04
N THR A 58 14.59 -22.13 -0.07
CA THR A 58 14.20 -21.19 -1.13
C THR A 58 13.22 -20.12 -0.64
N PHE A 59 12.42 -20.40 0.38
CA PHE A 59 11.51 -19.42 0.98
C PHE A 59 12.23 -18.50 1.97
N VAL A 60 13.30 -18.98 2.60
CA VAL A 60 14.10 -18.19 3.56
C VAL A 60 14.94 -17.14 2.85
N THR A 61 15.53 -17.50 1.71
CA THR A 61 16.43 -16.63 0.93
C THR A 61 15.68 -15.66 0.03
N LYS A 62 14.40 -15.91 -0.24
CA LYS A 62 13.60 -15.07 -1.12
C LYS A 62 13.37 -13.69 -0.49
N LYS A 63 13.77 -12.64 -1.20
CA LYS A 63 13.50 -11.26 -0.78
C LYS A 63 12.01 -11.06 -0.55
N LYS A 64 11.64 -10.59 0.66
CA LYS A 64 10.25 -10.33 1.02
C LYS A 64 9.64 -9.36 0.02
N GLN A 65 8.62 -9.81 -0.69
CA GLN A 65 7.74 -8.96 -1.48
C GLN A 65 6.51 -8.66 -0.61
N GLY A 66 6.31 -7.38 -0.28
CA GLY A 66 5.07 -6.94 0.38
C GLY A 66 3.89 -7.00 -0.60
N PHE A 67 2.68 -6.78 -0.09
CA PHE A 67 1.50 -6.52 -0.93
C PHE A 67 1.63 -5.13 -1.56
N SER A 68 2.60 -4.95 -2.45
CA SER A 68 2.78 -3.71 -3.19
C SER A 68 2.18 -3.86 -4.57
N VAL A 69 1.27 -2.98 -4.90
CA VAL A 69 0.85 -2.79 -6.30
C VAL A 69 2.06 -2.28 -7.07
N ASN A 70 2.28 -2.79 -8.27
CA ASN A 70 3.26 -2.21 -9.17
C ASN A 70 2.75 -0.85 -9.67
N THR A 71 2.97 0.18 -8.84
CA THR A 71 2.47 1.53 -9.10
C THR A 71 3.08 2.14 -10.35
N GLN A 72 4.31 1.78 -10.73
CA GLN A 72 4.93 2.24 -11.96
C GLN A 72 4.22 1.69 -13.21
N ASN A 73 3.82 0.42 -13.18
CA ASN A 73 3.04 -0.16 -14.27
C ASN A 73 1.62 0.45 -14.34
N LEU A 74 1.01 0.68 -13.18
CA LEU A 74 -0.27 1.38 -13.10
C LEU A 74 -0.17 2.81 -13.67
N TRP A 75 0.91 3.52 -13.35
CA TRP A 75 1.21 4.85 -13.85
C TRP A 75 1.27 4.87 -15.38
N LYS A 76 2.10 4.00 -15.95
CA LYS A 76 2.28 3.91 -17.41
C LYS A 76 1.00 3.60 -18.17
N LYS A 77 0.12 2.77 -17.60
CA LYS A 77 -1.10 2.34 -18.27
C LYS A 77 -2.26 3.33 -18.14
N TYR A 78 -2.45 3.90 -16.96
CA TYR A 78 -3.64 4.69 -16.67
C TYR A 78 -3.36 5.91 -15.78
N GLY A 79 -2.45 5.78 -14.83
CA GLY A 79 -2.25 6.74 -13.75
C GLY A 79 -1.83 8.11 -14.25
N GLN A 80 -0.97 8.18 -15.25
CA GLN A 80 -0.54 9.44 -15.84
C GLN A 80 -1.73 10.19 -16.47
N ASN A 81 -2.49 9.54 -17.34
CA ASN A 81 -3.63 10.16 -18.01
C ASN A 81 -4.69 10.64 -17.00
N LEU A 82 -4.97 9.81 -15.98
CA LEU A 82 -5.87 10.18 -14.88
C LEU A 82 -5.36 11.41 -14.12
N CYS A 83 -4.10 11.41 -13.75
CA CYS A 83 -3.51 12.56 -13.05
C CYS A 83 -3.52 13.82 -13.92
N THR A 84 -3.16 13.71 -15.19
CA THR A 84 -3.23 14.85 -16.12
C THR A 84 -4.64 15.40 -16.21
N TYR A 85 -5.64 14.55 -16.41
CA TYR A 85 -7.05 14.97 -16.49
C TYR A 85 -7.53 15.72 -15.23
N PHE A 86 -7.23 15.16 -14.04
CA PHE A 86 -7.70 15.76 -12.78
C PHE A 86 -6.87 16.95 -12.33
N LEU A 87 -5.59 17.02 -12.70
CA LEU A 87 -4.68 18.06 -12.23
C LEU A 87 -4.59 19.26 -13.20
N ASP A 88 -5.09 19.14 -14.42
CA ASP A 88 -5.18 20.24 -15.38
C ASP A 88 -6.03 21.40 -14.80
N GLU A 89 -7.18 21.09 -14.25
CA GLU A 89 -8.04 22.04 -13.53
C GLU A 89 -8.09 21.76 -12.03
N SER A 90 -6.96 21.51 -11.40
CA SER A 90 -6.89 21.09 -9.99
C SER A 90 -7.38 22.18 -9.04
N ARG A 91 -8.30 21.78 -8.16
CA ARG A 91 -8.83 22.65 -7.10
C ARG A 91 -7.81 22.81 -5.97
N VAL A 92 -7.08 21.73 -5.63
CA VAL A 92 -6.03 21.79 -4.58
C VAL A 92 -4.83 22.63 -5.01
N ILE A 93 -4.52 22.71 -6.31
CA ILE A 93 -3.49 23.64 -6.85
C ILE A 93 -4.01 25.07 -6.84
N ARG A 94 -5.21 25.30 -7.38
CA ARG A 94 -5.84 26.61 -7.42
C ARG A 94 -5.95 27.25 -6.03
N ASP A 95 -6.30 26.46 -5.04
CA ASP A 95 -6.50 26.93 -3.66
C ASP A 95 -5.18 26.94 -2.85
N GLY A 96 -4.03 26.73 -3.50
CA GLY A 96 -2.69 26.92 -2.94
C GLY A 96 -2.16 25.80 -2.05
N TRP A 97 -2.83 24.63 -2.04
CA TRP A 97 -2.38 23.48 -1.24
C TRP A 97 -1.15 22.76 -1.84
N ILE A 98 -1.01 22.81 -3.15
CA ILE A 98 0.04 22.13 -3.90
C ILE A 98 0.72 23.09 -4.87
N ASN A 99 2.04 22.98 -4.97
CA ASN A 99 2.82 23.78 -5.92
C ASN A 99 2.64 23.24 -7.35
N SER A 100 2.11 24.12 -8.24
CA SER A 100 1.88 23.81 -9.66
C SER A 100 3.15 23.51 -10.44
N GLU A 101 4.26 24.18 -10.13
CA GLU A 101 5.55 23.97 -10.81
C GLU A 101 6.05 22.54 -10.63
N TRP A 102 5.87 21.99 -9.41
CA TRP A 102 6.25 20.60 -9.14
C TRP A 102 5.43 19.63 -9.98
N VAL A 103 4.12 19.86 -10.10
CA VAL A 103 3.23 19.02 -10.91
C VAL A 103 3.64 19.09 -12.37
N SER A 104 3.74 20.29 -12.95
CA SER A 104 4.12 20.49 -14.36
C SER A 104 5.48 19.88 -14.71
N LYS A 105 6.44 19.95 -13.79
CA LYS A 105 7.78 19.42 -14.01
C LYS A 105 7.82 17.90 -14.22
N TYR A 106 6.89 17.16 -13.61
CA TYR A 106 7.01 15.68 -13.52
C TYR A 106 5.85 14.93 -14.16
N ILE A 107 4.69 15.56 -14.42
CA ILE A 107 3.47 14.86 -14.84
C ILE A 107 3.61 14.16 -16.19
N ASP A 108 4.36 14.75 -17.12
CA ASP A 108 4.53 14.21 -18.48
C ASP A 108 5.54 13.06 -18.57
N ASN A 109 6.24 12.77 -17.47
CA ASN A 109 7.23 11.70 -17.47
C ASN A 109 6.57 10.33 -17.24
N LYS A 110 6.60 9.47 -18.26
CA LYS A 110 6.09 8.09 -18.19
C LYS A 110 6.96 7.16 -17.35
N ASP A 111 8.25 7.48 -17.21
CA ASP A 111 9.24 6.63 -16.53
C ASP A 111 9.59 7.15 -15.13
N LEU A 112 8.59 7.67 -14.42
CA LEU A 112 8.76 8.14 -13.05
C LEU A 112 9.20 7.03 -12.10
N GLU A 113 10.10 7.38 -11.18
CA GLU A 113 10.40 6.53 -10.03
C GLU A 113 9.16 6.31 -9.16
N ALA A 114 9.06 5.13 -8.52
CA ALA A 114 7.92 4.75 -7.70
C ALA A 114 7.54 5.79 -6.64
N ARG A 115 8.53 6.50 -6.07
CA ARG A 115 8.28 7.56 -5.07
C ARG A 115 7.47 8.74 -5.65
N TYR A 116 7.73 9.14 -6.89
CA TYR A 116 7.01 10.21 -7.56
C TYR A 116 5.63 9.75 -8.01
N VAL A 117 5.55 8.52 -8.56
CA VAL A 117 4.27 7.91 -8.89
C VAL A 117 3.34 7.87 -7.68
N ASN A 118 3.84 7.43 -6.53
CA ASN A 118 3.05 7.38 -5.30
C ASN A 118 2.59 8.78 -4.84
N LYS A 119 3.40 9.82 -5.04
CA LYS A 119 3.01 11.20 -4.77
C LYS A 119 1.87 11.65 -5.69
N PHE A 120 1.96 11.36 -6.99
CA PHE A 120 0.89 11.69 -7.94
C PHE A 120 -0.41 10.95 -7.64
N LEU A 121 -0.34 9.65 -7.32
CA LEU A 121 -1.52 8.89 -6.92
C LEU A 121 -2.14 9.42 -5.61
N GLY A 122 -1.30 9.84 -4.66
CA GLY A 122 -1.75 10.50 -3.44
C GLY A 122 -2.39 11.86 -3.72
N LEU A 123 -1.80 12.65 -4.61
CA LEU A 123 -2.35 13.94 -5.03
C LEU A 123 -3.69 13.78 -5.76
N LEU A 124 -3.81 12.79 -6.65
CA LEU A 124 -5.05 12.45 -7.31
C LEU A 124 -6.16 12.08 -6.30
N ALA A 125 -5.82 11.24 -5.31
CA ALA A 125 -6.77 10.87 -4.26
C ALA A 125 -7.20 12.10 -3.44
N PHE A 126 -6.27 13.01 -3.15
CA PHE A 126 -6.56 14.25 -2.43
C PHE A 126 -7.44 15.19 -3.27
N GLU A 127 -7.17 15.35 -4.56
CA GLU A 127 -8.00 16.16 -5.47
C GLU A 127 -9.44 15.63 -5.55
N ILE A 128 -9.62 14.31 -5.72
CA ILE A 128 -10.95 13.68 -5.77
C ILE A 128 -11.67 13.88 -4.43
N TRP A 129 -11.00 13.63 -3.31
CA TRP A 129 -11.55 13.87 -1.98
C TRP A 129 -11.96 15.34 -1.80
N TYR A 130 -11.12 16.28 -2.23
CA TYR A 130 -11.36 17.71 -2.12
C TYR A 130 -12.58 18.13 -2.93
N ARG A 131 -12.74 17.61 -4.15
CA ARG A 131 -13.92 17.87 -5.00
C ARG A 131 -15.20 17.28 -4.40
N ILE A 132 -15.13 16.13 -3.76
CA ILE A 132 -16.32 15.49 -3.15
C ILE A 132 -16.73 16.19 -1.86
N PHE A 133 -15.79 16.45 -0.96
CA PHE A 133 -16.11 16.84 0.42
C PHE A 133 -15.98 18.34 0.69
N ILE A 134 -15.10 19.05 -0.01
CA ILE A 134 -14.84 20.46 0.23
C ILE A 134 -15.57 21.32 -0.78
N THR A 135 -15.27 21.20 -2.08
CA THR A 135 -15.92 22.01 -3.12
C THR A 135 -17.28 21.49 -3.52
N LYS A 136 -17.58 20.21 -3.26
CA LYS A 136 -18.84 19.54 -3.63
C LYS A 136 -19.15 19.57 -5.13
N GLU A 137 -18.12 19.68 -5.96
CA GLU A 137 -18.22 19.68 -7.42
C GLU A 137 -18.31 18.27 -8.02
N MET A 138 -18.06 17.24 -7.21
CA MET A 138 -18.05 15.85 -7.63
C MET A 138 -18.90 14.99 -6.69
N ARG A 139 -19.66 14.06 -7.25
CA ARG A 139 -20.46 13.11 -6.45
C ARG A 139 -19.65 11.86 -6.12
N PRO A 140 -19.87 11.22 -4.92
CA PRO A 140 -19.15 10.01 -4.53
C PRO A 140 -19.40 8.80 -5.44
N ASP A 141 -20.54 8.78 -6.13
CA ASP A 141 -20.98 7.72 -7.06
C ASP A 141 -20.69 8.05 -8.53
N GLU A 142 -20.01 9.15 -8.81
CA GLU A 142 -19.68 9.58 -10.16
C GLU A 142 -18.63 8.64 -10.78
N LYS A 143 -18.90 8.17 -11.99
CA LYS A 143 -17.95 7.36 -12.74
C LYS A 143 -16.84 8.24 -13.30
N LEU A 144 -15.59 7.90 -12.98
CA LEU A 144 -14.45 8.54 -13.61
C LEU A 144 -14.43 8.20 -15.10
N LYS A 145 -14.48 9.21 -15.94
CA LYS A 145 -14.25 9.05 -17.38
C LYS A 145 -12.74 9.00 -17.60
N ILE A 146 -12.24 7.85 -18.02
CA ILE A 146 -10.82 7.61 -18.34
C ILE A 146 -10.70 7.54 -19.86
#